data_888e43827535d84fcab9c1e4c7a4f047
#
_entry.id   888e43827535d84fcab9c1e4c7a4f047
#
_cell.length_a   1.000
_cell.length_b   1.000
_cell.length_c   1.000
_cell.angle_alpha   90.00
_cell.angle_beta   90.00
_cell.angle_gamma   90.00
#
_symmetry.space_group_name_H-M   'P 1'
#
loop_
_entity.id
_entity.type
_entity.pdbx_description
1 polymer ?
#
loop_
_entity_poly.entity_id
_entity_poly.type
_entity_poly.pdbx_seq_one_letter_code
_entity_poly.pdbx_strand_id
1 'polypeptide(L)'
;MNHLLYQVIHSGTGKRANLGRRDAAGKTGTTNDWRDAWFVGYTRQLTVGVWVGNDKYEPMEKVTGGAIPARIWKDFMVSAHQGLPQRNLDGAFPAVTYSAETTLLDFYTDLARDLDRVERDGGRRRGRR
;
A
#
# COMPACT_ATOMS: atom_id res chain seq x y z
N MET A 1 3.58 4.92 -7.66
CA MET A 1 2.30 4.73 -6.95
C MET A 1 2.37 3.56 -5.95
N ASN A 2 2.81 2.35 -6.36
CA ASN A 2 2.87 1.19 -5.45
C ASN A 2 3.64 1.46 -4.15
N HIS A 3 4.76 2.16 -4.20
CA HIS A 3 5.53 2.51 -3.00
C HIS A 3 4.71 3.33 -1.98
N LEU A 4 3.99 4.36 -2.42
CA LEU A 4 3.17 5.18 -1.53
C LEU A 4 2.04 4.38 -0.87
N LEU A 5 1.35 3.53 -1.65
CA LEU A 5 0.27 2.70 -1.13
C LEU A 5 0.79 1.54 -0.27
N TYR A 6 2.01 1.05 -0.52
CA TYR A 6 2.70 0.12 0.35
C TYR A 6 2.96 0.73 1.73
N GLN A 7 3.41 1.99 1.79
CA GLN A 7 3.63 2.69 3.05
C GLN A 7 2.36 2.87 3.89
N VAL A 8 1.18 2.98 3.27
CA VAL A 8 -0.10 3.02 4.01
C VAL A 8 -0.29 1.78 4.88
N ILE A 9 0.12 0.60 4.39
CA ILE A 9 0.02 -0.67 5.12
C ILE A 9 1.18 -0.85 6.11
N HIS A 10 2.39 -0.42 5.78
CA HIS A 10 3.57 -0.67 6.62
C HIS A 10 3.74 0.33 7.75
N SER A 11 3.48 1.60 7.49
CA SER A 11 3.70 2.69 8.46
C SER A 11 2.51 3.63 8.64
N GLY A 12 1.52 3.57 7.73
CA GLY A 12 0.39 4.48 7.68
C GLY A 12 -0.88 3.98 8.37
N THR A 13 -2.02 4.47 7.88
CA THR A 13 -3.36 4.22 8.44
C THR A 13 -3.86 2.80 8.24
N GLY A 14 -3.26 2.02 7.34
CA GLY A 14 -3.66 0.65 6.99
C GLY A 14 -2.86 -0.46 7.67
N LYS A 15 -2.14 -0.21 8.75
CA LYS A 15 -1.25 -1.20 9.39
C LYS A 15 -1.91 -2.54 9.74
N ARG A 16 -3.21 -2.55 10.02
CA ARG A 16 -3.96 -3.77 10.32
C ARG A 16 -4.12 -4.70 9.11
N ALA A 17 -3.90 -4.20 7.88
CA ALA A 17 -3.90 -4.99 6.65
C ALA A 17 -2.53 -5.62 6.32
N ASN A 18 -1.51 -5.47 7.14
CA ASN A 18 -0.18 -6.00 6.87
C ASN A 18 -0.20 -7.54 6.82
N LEU A 19 0.22 -8.11 5.68
CA LEU A 19 0.28 -9.55 5.42
C LEU A 19 1.61 -10.21 5.85
N GLY A 20 2.50 -9.44 6.49
CA GLY A 20 3.81 -9.93 6.91
C GLY A 20 4.79 -10.07 5.76
N ARG A 21 5.04 -11.31 5.31
CA ARG A 21 6.04 -11.58 4.27
C ARG A 21 5.60 -11.25 2.85
N ARG A 22 4.29 -11.09 2.60
CA ARG A 22 3.75 -10.80 1.27
C ARG A 22 3.56 -9.31 1.10
N ASP A 23 4.12 -8.74 0.06
CA ASP A 23 3.92 -7.33 -0.27
C ASP A 23 2.44 -7.08 -0.56
N ALA A 24 1.94 -6.03 0.06
CA ALA A 24 0.59 -5.52 -0.15
C ALA A 24 0.60 -4.00 -0.14
N ALA A 25 -0.25 -3.43 -0.95
CA ALA A 25 -0.48 -2.00 -1.02
C ALA A 25 -1.98 -1.71 -0.89
N GLY A 26 -2.35 -0.54 -0.37
CA GLY A 26 -3.77 -0.24 -0.19
C GLY A 26 -4.01 1.15 0.36
N LYS A 27 -5.30 1.48 0.47
CA LYS A 27 -5.75 2.78 0.96
C LYS A 27 -6.99 2.62 1.83
N THR A 28 -7.00 3.35 2.93
CA THR A 28 -8.16 3.51 3.81
C THR A 28 -9.06 4.63 3.29
N GLY A 29 -10.36 4.50 3.45
CA GLY A 29 -11.35 5.55 3.27
C GLY A 29 -12.28 5.60 4.48
N THR A 30 -12.69 6.80 4.90
CA THR A 30 -13.68 7.01 5.95
C THR A 30 -14.43 8.28 5.60
N THR A 31 -15.76 8.21 5.52
CA THR A 31 -16.58 9.39 5.32
C THR A 31 -16.72 10.19 6.61
N ASN A 32 -17.13 11.46 6.46
CA ASN A 32 -17.51 12.27 7.60
C ASN A 32 -18.60 11.55 8.41
N ASP A 33 -18.62 11.75 9.71
CA ASP A 33 -19.57 11.10 10.64
C ASP A 33 -19.48 9.56 10.66
N TRP A 34 -18.40 8.97 10.17
CA TRP A 34 -18.16 7.50 10.18
C TRP A 34 -19.30 6.67 9.58
N ARG A 35 -19.96 7.16 8.52
CA ARG A 35 -21.08 6.44 7.87
C ARG A 35 -20.58 5.31 6.97
N ASP A 36 -19.44 5.53 6.32
CA ASP A 36 -18.78 4.55 5.46
C ASP A 36 -17.32 4.39 5.85
N ALA A 37 -16.88 3.17 5.97
CA ALA A 37 -15.50 2.82 6.19
C ALA A 37 -15.03 1.84 5.11
N TRP A 38 -13.98 2.21 4.37
CA TRP A 38 -13.43 1.45 3.26
C TRP A 38 -11.98 1.05 3.51
N PHE A 39 -11.65 -0.12 3.06
CA PHE A 39 -10.26 -0.49 2.79
C PHE A 39 -10.19 -1.16 1.42
N VAL A 40 -9.41 -0.58 0.51
CA VAL A 40 -9.11 -1.18 -0.80
C VAL A 40 -7.63 -1.48 -0.84
N GLY A 41 -7.28 -2.73 -1.11
CA GLY A 41 -5.89 -3.14 -1.16
C GLY A 41 -5.66 -4.27 -2.15
N TYR A 42 -4.40 -4.48 -2.48
CA TYR A 42 -3.99 -5.45 -3.48
C TYR A 42 -2.61 -6.03 -3.17
N THR A 43 -2.41 -7.20 -3.70
CA THR A 43 -1.11 -7.85 -3.91
C THR A 43 -0.83 -7.91 -5.40
N ARG A 44 0.26 -8.53 -5.83
CA ARG A 44 0.49 -8.79 -7.26
C ARG A 44 -0.59 -9.66 -7.92
N GLN A 45 -1.32 -10.42 -7.14
CA GLN A 45 -2.23 -11.47 -7.65
C GLN A 45 -3.70 -11.14 -7.47
N LEU A 46 -4.07 -10.43 -6.42
CA LEU A 46 -5.46 -10.16 -6.03
C LEU A 46 -5.66 -8.71 -5.63
N THR A 47 -6.80 -8.15 -6.03
CA THR A 47 -7.30 -6.85 -5.57
C THR A 47 -8.63 -7.06 -4.87
N VAL A 48 -8.78 -6.52 -3.68
CA VAL A 48 -9.98 -6.67 -2.85
C VAL A 48 -10.35 -5.33 -2.21
N GLY A 49 -11.64 -5.02 -2.22
CA GLY A 49 -12.22 -3.91 -1.48
C GLY A 49 -13.13 -4.44 -0.37
N VAL A 50 -13.05 -3.83 0.80
CA VAL A 50 -13.95 -4.08 1.94
C VAL A 50 -14.64 -2.80 2.33
N TRP A 51 -15.94 -2.85 2.40
CA TRP A 51 -16.79 -1.78 2.91
C TRP A 51 -17.52 -2.22 4.17
N VAL A 52 -17.63 -1.31 5.11
CA VAL A 52 -18.43 -1.46 6.33
C VAL A 52 -19.26 -0.21 6.51
N GLY A 53 -20.55 -0.37 6.72
CA GLY A 53 -21.52 0.71 6.92
C GLY A 53 -22.83 0.16 7.45
N ASN A 54 -23.77 1.07 7.79
CA ASN A 54 -25.12 0.73 8.19
C ASN A 54 -26.08 0.83 7.00
N ASP A 55 -27.00 -0.12 6.85
CA ASP A 55 -27.99 -0.15 5.77
C ASP A 55 -28.87 1.11 5.71
N LYS A 56 -29.13 1.74 6.86
CA LYS A 56 -29.90 2.98 6.99
C LYS A 56 -29.05 4.24 6.90
N TYR A 57 -27.78 4.13 6.50
CA TYR A 57 -26.85 5.24 6.42
C TYR A 57 -26.65 6.00 7.75
N GLU A 58 -26.85 5.32 8.87
CA GLU A 58 -26.62 5.86 10.21
C GLU A 58 -25.11 5.87 10.52
N PRO A 59 -24.61 6.84 11.31
CA PRO A 59 -23.23 6.86 11.76
C PRO A 59 -22.86 5.59 12.54
N MET A 60 -21.66 5.09 12.30
CA MET A 60 -21.06 4.03 13.11
C MET A 60 -20.27 4.62 14.30
N GLU A 61 -20.02 3.84 15.32
CA GLU A 61 -19.23 4.26 16.49
C GLU A 61 -17.72 4.35 16.13
N LYS A 62 -17.31 5.46 15.49
CA LYS A 62 -15.93 5.80 15.14
C LYS A 62 -15.20 4.69 14.34
N VAL A 63 -15.93 3.91 13.53
CA VAL A 63 -15.33 2.90 12.66
C VAL A 63 -14.60 3.60 11.51
N THR A 64 -13.32 3.29 11.35
CA THR A 64 -12.48 3.82 10.27
C THR A 64 -12.02 2.72 9.33
N GLY A 65 -11.66 3.07 8.11
CA GLY A 65 -11.17 2.12 7.10
C GLY A 65 -9.91 1.35 7.55
N GLY A 66 -9.08 1.95 8.39
CA GLY A 66 -7.89 1.30 8.97
C GLY A 66 -8.17 0.40 10.17
N ALA A 67 -9.41 0.33 10.64
CA ALA A 67 -9.83 -0.49 11.76
C ALA A 67 -10.43 -1.83 11.28
N ILE A 68 -11.76 -1.93 11.28
CA ILE A 68 -12.47 -3.17 10.93
C ILE A 68 -12.27 -3.57 9.47
N PRO A 69 -12.46 -2.67 8.46
CA PRO A 69 -12.27 -3.05 7.06
C PRO A 69 -10.88 -3.59 6.75
N ALA A 70 -9.82 -2.95 7.27
CA ALA A 70 -8.45 -3.39 7.05
C ALA A 70 -8.16 -4.78 7.65
N ARG A 71 -8.78 -5.10 8.79
CA ARG A 71 -8.64 -6.40 9.45
C ARG A 71 -9.39 -7.49 8.68
N ILE A 72 -10.64 -7.23 8.27
CA ILE A 72 -11.42 -8.15 7.43
C ILE A 72 -10.67 -8.42 6.13
N TRP A 73 -10.13 -7.39 5.49
CA TRP A 73 -9.33 -7.50 4.29
C TRP A 73 -8.12 -8.41 4.49
N LYS A 74 -7.38 -8.22 5.59
CA LYS A 74 -6.24 -9.07 5.93
C LYS A 74 -6.63 -10.53 6.08
N ASP A 75 -7.66 -10.82 6.86
CA ASP A 75 -8.10 -12.19 7.15
C ASP A 75 -8.54 -12.90 5.86
N PHE A 76 -9.27 -12.19 4.99
CA PHE A 76 -9.63 -12.68 3.67
C PHE A 76 -8.39 -12.95 2.80
N MET A 77 -7.46 -12.00 2.72
CA MET A 77 -6.28 -12.12 1.86
C MET A 77 -5.33 -13.23 2.33
N VAL A 78 -5.18 -13.44 3.63
CA VAL A 78 -4.42 -14.58 4.16
C VAL A 78 -5.00 -15.90 3.68
N SER A 79 -6.31 -16.05 3.74
CA SER A 79 -7.01 -17.26 3.26
C SER A 79 -6.94 -17.41 1.74
N ALA A 80 -7.18 -16.34 0.99
CA ALA A 80 -7.20 -16.35 -0.47
C ALA A 80 -5.81 -16.61 -1.10
N HIS A 81 -4.73 -16.39 -0.34
CA HIS A 81 -3.38 -16.66 -0.83
C HIS A 81 -2.83 -18.03 -0.43
N GLN A 82 -3.62 -18.87 0.24
CA GLN A 82 -3.20 -20.24 0.54
C GLN A 82 -2.92 -21.01 -0.76
N GLY A 83 -1.76 -21.62 -0.84
CA GLY A 83 -1.32 -22.35 -2.03
C GLY A 83 -0.82 -21.48 -3.20
N LEU A 84 -0.94 -20.14 -3.13
CA LEU A 84 -0.39 -19.26 -4.15
C LEU A 84 1.08 -18.90 -3.87
N PRO A 85 1.94 -18.90 -4.90
CA PRO A 85 3.33 -18.52 -4.74
C PRO A 85 3.44 -17.07 -4.25
N GLN A 86 4.44 -16.80 -3.41
CA GLN A 86 4.72 -15.44 -3.00
C GLN A 86 5.29 -14.65 -4.18
N ARG A 87 4.68 -13.51 -4.51
CA ARG A 87 5.12 -12.58 -5.54
C ARG A 87 5.14 -11.17 -4.98
N ASN A 88 6.21 -10.44 -5.22
CA ASN A 88 6.36 -9.07 -4.77
C ASN A 88 5.66 -8.10 -5.71
N LEU A 89 5.22 -6.97 -5.18
CA LEU A 89 4.69 -5.87 -5.97
C LEU A 89 5.81 -5.16 -6.72
N ASP A 90 5.58 -4.85 -8.00
CA ASP A 90 6.54 -4.07 -8.78
C ASP A 90 6.67 -2.66 -8.19
N GLY A 91 7.89 -2.25 -7.85
CA GLY A 91 8.16 -0.95 -7.23
C GLY A 91 7.66 -0.79 -5.79
N ALA A 92 7.32 -1.88 -5.10
CA ALA A 92 7.24 -1.90 -3.65
C ALA A 92 8.67 -2.11 -3.12
N PHE A 93 9.34 -1.03 -2.79
CA PHE A 93 10.65 -1.12 -2.14
C PHE A 93 10.43 -1.51 -0.67
N PRO A 94 11.31 -2.36 -0.10
CA PRO A 94 11.35 -2.50 1.34
C PRO A 94 11.43 -1.11 1.95
N ALA A 95 10.77 -0.90 3.07
CA ALA A 95 10.86 0.37 3.78
C ALA A 95 12.33 0.77 3.87
N VAL A 96 12.69 1.92 3.31
CA VAL A 96 14.01 2.51 3.56
C VAL A 96 14.03 2.77 5.05
N THR A 97 14.68 1.90 5.77
CA THR A 97 14.96 2.11 7.20
C THR A 97 15.99 3.22 7.22
N TYR A 98 15.53 4.46 7.36
CA TYR A 98 16.44 5.55 7.71
C TYR A 98 16.97 5.22 9.09
N SER A 99 18.19 4.73 9.17
CA SER A 99 18.95 4.80 10.42
C SER A 99 19.09 6.28 10.77
N ALA A 100 19.17 6.60 12.04
CA ALA A 100 19.35 7.99 12.47
C ALA A 100 20.65 8.65 11.92
N GLU A 101 21.48 7.87 11.24
CA GLU A 101 22.75 8.28 10.61
C GLU A 101 22.60 8.57 9.09
N THR A 102 21.43 8.29 8.47
CA THR A 102 21.22 8.63 7.07
C THR A 102 21.03 10.13 6.95
N THR A 103 22.03 10.83 6.47
CA THR A 103 22.02 12.28 6.30
C THR A 103 21.09 12.67 5.14
N LEU A 104 20.56 13.90 5.17
CA LEU A 104 19.83 14.49 4.04
C LEU A 104 20.62 14.38 2.74
N LEU A 105 21.95 14.39 2.82
CA LEU A 105 22.86 14.23 1.68
C LEU A 105 22.73 12.85 1.03
N ASP A 106 22.62 11.78 1.82
CA ASP A 106 22.45 10.42 1.30
C ASP A 106 21.10 10.29 0.60
N PHE A 107 20.05 10.88 1.17
CA PHE A 107 18.72 10.94 0.52
C PHE A 107 18.77 11.63 -0.84
N TYR A 108 19.40 12.80 -0.93
CA TYR A 108 19.50 13.50 -2.22
C TYR A 108 20.42 12.79 -3.20
N THR A 109 21.45 12.09 -2.72
CA THR A 109 22.35 11.32 -3.58
C THR A 109 21.64 10.12 -4.21
N ASP A 110 20.82 9.41 -3.44
CA ASP A 110 20.03 8.28 -3.94
C ASP A 110 18.90 8.75 -4.88
N LEU A 111 18.25 9.85 -4.56
CA LEU A 111 17.25 10.47 -5.43
C LEU A 111 17.86 10.89 -6.78
N ALA A 112 19.04 11.48 -6.79
CA ALA A 112 19.74 11.88 -8.01
C ALA A 112 20.11 10.66 -8.88
N ARG A 113 20.55 9.54 -8.27
CA ARG A 113 20.82 8.29 -8.99
C ARG A 113 19.58 7.70 -9.64
N ASP A 114 18.45 7.74 -8.95
CA ASP A 114 17.19 7.22 -9.47
C ASP A 114 16.67 8.07 -10.63
N LEU A 115 16.82 9.40 -10.58
CA LEU A 115 16.46 10.31 -11.66
C LEU A 115 17.33 10.05 -12.91
N ASP A 116 18.65 9.93 -12.75
CA ASP A 116 19.59 9.57 -13.81
C ASP A 116 19.26 8.22 -14.48
N ARG A 117 18.74 7.27 -13.72
CA ARG A 117 18.32 5.96 -14.22
C ARG A 117 17.07 6.06 -15.09
N VAL A 118 16.10 6.86 -14.66
CA VAL A 118 14.85 7.10 -15.41
C VAL A 118 15.15 7.80 -16.74
N GLU A 119 16.05 8.79 -16.76
CA GLU A 119 16.44 9.49 -17.99
C GLU A 119 17.14 8.56 -18.99
N ARG A 120 18.04 7.69 -18.53
CA ARG A 120 18.73 6.70 -19.39
C ARG A 120 17.77 5.69 -20.00
N ASP A 121 16.80 5.21 -19.22
CA ASP A 121 15.78 4.27 -19.71
C ASP A 121 14.76 4.94 -20.64
N GLY A 122 14.41 6.20 -20.39
CA GLY A 122 13.56 7.01 -21.26
C GLY A 122 14.20 7.32 -22.62
N GLY A 123 15.52 7.56 -22.65
CA GLY A 123 16.31 7.80 -23.87
C GLY A 123 16.41 6.58 -24.80
N ARG A 124 16.50 5.37 -24.23
CA ARG A 124 16.56 4.12 -25.02
C ARG A 124 15.28 3.78 -25.77
N ARG A 125 14.12 4.27 -25.31
CA ARG A 125 12.84 4.05 -26.01
C ARG A 125 12.59 4.98 -27.18
N ARG A 126 13.28 6.13 -27.28
CA ARG A 126 13.16 7.08 -28.41
C ARG A 126 14.06 6.76 -29.59
N GLY A 127 15.05 5.90 -29.47
CA GLY A 127 16.01 5.55 -30.54
C GLY A 127 15.62 4.32 -31.38
N ARG A 128 14.43 3.77 -31.25
CA ARG A 128 13.93 2.64 -32.04
C ARG A 128 12.64 2.99 -32.79
N ARG A 129 12.70 4.03 -33.61
CA ARG A 129 11.74 4.27 -34.68
C ARG A 129 12.49 4.60 -35.95
#